data_ff9f861addb26a0e0d8b55f33f80e00f
#
_entry.id   ff9f861addb26a0e0d8b55f33f80e00f
#
_cell.length_a   1.000
_cell.length_b   1.000
_cell.length_c   1.000
_cell.angle_alpha   90.00
_cell.angle_beta   90.00
_cell.angle_gamma   90.00
#
_symmetry.space_group_name_H-M   'P 1'
#
loop_
_entity.id
_entity.type
_entity.pdbx_description
1 polymer ?
#
loop_
_entity_poly.entity_id
_entity_poly.type
_entity_poly.pdbx_seq_one_letter_code
_entity_poly.pdbx_strand_id
1 'polypeptide(L)' 'MSFQLLVQFPVKEDKVDAFLELMQTAKSRIASAEGCEGVAVLHSIETPSKVLLSEVWQSKELHDVYAEKCGPPAP' A
#
# COMPACT_ATOMS: atom_id res chain seq x y z
N MET A 1 11.29 16.22 6.07
CA MET A 1 9.99 15.78 6.62
C MET A 1 9.46 14.59 5.83
N SER A 2 8.91 13.62 6.54
CA SER A 2 8.35 12.45 5.89
C SER A 2 6.95 12.72 5.36
N PHE A 3 6.59 12.04 4.30
CA PHE A 3 5.27 12.08 3.72
C PHE A 3 4.60 10.73 3.97
N GLN A 4 3.45 10.72 4.64
CA GLN A 4 2.73 9.50 4.93
C GLN A 4 1.45 9.43 4.10
N LEU A 5 1.23 8.28 3.47
CA LEU A 5 0.06 8.04 2.65
C LEU A 5 -0.70 6.83 3.20
N LEU A 6 -2.00 7.00 3.36
CA LEU A 6 -2.88 5.90 3.77
C LEU A 6 -3.88 5.66 2.64
N VAL A 7 -3.91 4.43 2.15
CA VAL A 7 -4.83 4.04 1.08
C VAL A 7 -5.76 2.97 1.61
N GLN A 8 -7.06 3.18 1.47
CA GLN A 8 -8.07 2.23 1.91
C GLN A 8 -8.64 1.49 0.71
N PHE A 9 -8.68 0.17 0.81
CA PHE A 9 -9.24 -0.68 -0.24
C PHE A 9 -10.46 -1.43 0.30
N PRO A 10 -11.64 -1.21 -0.26
CA PRO A 10 -12.79 -2.06 0.04
C PRO A 10 -12.62 -3.38 -0.74
N VAL A 11 -12.60 -4.50 -0.03
CA VAL A 11 -12.38 -5.81 -0.64
C VAL A 11 -13.57 -6.70 -0.31
N LYS A 12 -14.00 -7.53 -1.25
CA LYS A 12 -15.06 -8.50 -1.00
C LYS A 12 -14.60 -9.53 0.03
N GLU A 13 -15.47 -9.93 0.94
CA GLU A 13 -15.11 -10.83 2.03
C GLU A 13 -14.47 -12.13 1.54
N ASP A 14 -14.93 -12.68 0.44
CA ASP A 14 -14.40 -13.93 -0.13
C ASP A 14 -13.09 -13.73 -0.88
N LYS A 15 -12.64 -12.48 -1.03
CA LYS A 15 -11.41 -12.16 -1.75
C LYS A 15 -10.32 -11.59 -0.85
N VAL A 16 -10.57 -11.47 0.44
CA VAL A 16 -9.62 -10.85 1.37
C VAL A 16 -8.27 -11.57 1.38
N ASP A 17 -8.28 -12.89 1.49
CA ASP A 17 -7.04 -13.67 1.54
C ASP A 17 -6.22 -13.50 0.28
N ALA A 18 -6.86 -13.57 -0.89
CA ALA A 18 -6.17 -13.37 -2.17
C ALA A 18 -5.63 -11.95 -2.29
N PHE A 19 -6.40 -10.97 -1.81
CA PHE A 19 -5.96 -9.58 -1.84
C PHE A 19 -4.77 -9.34 -0.92
N LEU A 20 -4.77 -9.94 0.27
CA LEU A 20 -3.64 -9.81 1.19
C LEU A 20 -2.37 -10.43 0.64
N GLU A 21 -2.49 -11.57 -0.07
CA GLU A 21 -1.34 -12.16 -0.76
C GLU A 21 -0.78 -11.20 -1.81
N LEU A 22 -1.67 -10.62 -2.60
CA LEU A 22 -1.27 -9.63 -3.61
C LEU A 22 -0.57 -8.44 -2.96
N MET A 23 -1.07 -8.00 -1.81
CA MET A 23 -0.49 -6.88 -1.07
C MET A 23 0.91 -7.19 -0.54
N GLN A 24 1.21 -8.44 -0.21
CA GLN A 24 2.56 -8.81 0.23
C GLN A 24 3.57 -8.59 -0.89
N THR A 25 3.21 -8.94 -2.12
CA THR A 25 4.06 -8.69 -3.28
C THR A 25 4.21 -7.19 -3.53
N ALA A 26 3.10 -6.46 -3.48
CA ALA A 26 3.11 -5.01 -3.66
C ALA A 26 3.94 -4.32 -2.57
N LYS A 27 3.81 -4.78 -1.32
CA LYS A 27 4.58 -4.26 -0.20
C LYS A 27 6.08 -4.37 -0.43
N SER A 28 6.54 -5.53 -0.88
CA SER A 28 7.96 -5.74 -1.15
C SER A 28 8.47 -4.80 -2.25
N ARG A 29 7.66 -4.63 -3.29
CA ARG A 29 8.00 -3.77 -4.40
C ARG A 29 8.08 -2.30 -3.97
N ILE A 30 7.09 -1.86 -3.20
CA ILE A 30 7.04 -0.48 -2.70
C ILE A 30 8.20 -0.23 -1.74
N ALA A 31 8.48 -1.18 -0.86
CA ALA A 31 9.55 -1.03 0.14
C ALA A 31 10.92 -0.88 -0.49
N SER A 32 11.11 -1.43 -1.70
CA SER A 32 12.39 -1.33 -2.40
C SER A 32 12.51 -0.07 -3.25
N ALA A 33 11.46 0.75 -3.33
CA ALA A 33 11.48 1.96 -4.13
C ALA A 33 12.33 3.05 -3.48
N GLU A 34 12.99 3.86 -4.32
CA GLU A 34 13.79 4.97 -3.82
C GLU A 34 12.92 5.97 -3.07
N GLY A 35 13.33 6.31 -1.86
CA GLY A 35 12.64 7.26 -1.02
C GLY A 35 11.57 6.66 -0.13
N CYS A 36 11.28 5.38 -0.26
CA CYS A 36 10.34 4.71 0.62
C CYS A 36 10.99 4.40 1.97
N GLU A 37 10.42 4.92 3.04
CA GLU A 37 10.93 4.71 4.40
C GLU A 37 10.23 3.56 5.11
N GLY A 38 9.04 3.20 4.66
CA GLY A 38 8.33 2.09 5.25
C GLY A 38 6.98 1.87 4.57
N VAL A 39 6.51 0.63 4.65
CA VAL A 39 5.21 0.27 4.12
C VAL A 39 4.61 -0.83 5.00
N ALA A 40 3.32 -0.76 5.25
CA ALA A 40 2.63 -1.74 6.07
C ALA A 40 1.24 -2.01 5.48
N VAL A 41 0.82 -3.26 5.59
CA VAL A 41 -0.52 -3.67 5.19
C VAL A 41 -1.30 -3.98 6.46
N LEU A 42 -2.45 -3.33 6.61
CA LEU A 42 -3.29 -3.44 7.80
C LEU A 42 -4.71 -3.80 7.37
N HIS A 43 -5.42 -4.48 8.26
CA HIS A 43 -6.86 -4.68 8.02
C HIS A 43 -7.60 -4.54 9.34
N SER A 44 -8.87 -4.14 9.23
CA SER A 44 -9.69 -3.90 10.40
C SER A 44 -10.05 -5.20 11.11
N ILE A 45 -9.96 -5.21 12.43
CA ILE A 45 -10.40 -6.36 13.23
C ILE A 45 -11.91 -6.50 13.16
N GLU A 46 -12.62 -5.37 13.18
CA GLU A 46 -14.11 -5.38 13.15
C GLU A 46 -14.65 -5.70 11.77
N THR A 47 -13.97 -5.21 10.73
CA THR A 47 -14.38 -5.41 9.35
C THR A 47 -13.17 -5.87 8.53
N PRO A 48 -12.84 -7.18 8.56
CA PRO A 48 -11.62 -7.67 7.89
C PRO A 48 -11.55 -7.39 6.40
N SER A 49 -12.67 -7.09 5.76
CA SER A 49 -12.68 -6.75 4.34
C SER A 49 -12.17 -5.34 4.06
N LYS A 50 -11.96 -4.53 5.10
CA LYS A 50 -11.34 -3.20 4.93
C LYS A 50 -9.85 -3.34 5.08
N VAL A 51 -9.11 -3.17 3.99
CA VAL A 51 -7.66 -3.28 3.97
C VAL A 51 -7.06 -1.89 3.80
N LEU A 52 -6.03 -1.60 4.57
CA LEU A 52 -5.33 -0.32 4.52
C LEU A 52 -3.88 -0.56 4.13
N LEU A 53 -3.39 0.29 3.25
CA LEU A 53 -1.97 0.31 2.89
C LEU A 53 -1.38 1.60 3.44
N SER A 54 -0.38 1.48 4.30
CA SER A 54 0.32 2.62 4.87
C SER A 54 1.70 2.72 4.26
N GLU A 55 2.02 3.87 3.70
CA GLU A 55 3.32 4.13 3.08
C GLU A 55 3.93 5.37 3.69
N VAL A 56 5.22 5.31 4.00
CA VAL A 56 5.98 6.46 4.47
C VAL A 56 7.10 6.72 3.47
N TRP A 57 7.17 7.94 2.96
CA TRP A 57 8.13 8.35 1.95
C TRP A 57 8.93 9.55 2.45
N GLN A 58 10.16 9.71 1.95
CA GLN A 58 10.98 10.86 2.28
C GLN A 58 10.33 12.16 1.80
N SER A 59 9.66 12.11 0.65
CA SER A 59 8.96 13.27 0.11
C SER A 59 7.81 12.82 -0.80
N LYS A 60 6.88 13.73 -1.02
CA LYS A 60 5.77 13.49 -1.94
C LYS A 60 6.28 13.30 -3.38
N GLU A 61 7.31 14.03 -3.75
CA GLU A 61 7.88 13.96 -5.10
C GLU A 61 8.39 12.55 -5.41
N LEU A 62 9.06 11.91 -4.44
CA LEU A 62 9.57 10.56 -4.63
C LEU A 62 8.42 9.55 -4.77
N HIS A 63 7.35 9.74 -4.00
CA HIS A 63 6.16 8.92 -4.16
C HIS A 63 5.55 9.11 -5.55
N ASP A 64 5.44 10.35 -6.01
CA ASP A 64 4.85 10.66 -7.31
C ASP A 64 5.65 10.02 -8.45
N VAL A 65 6.97 10.03 -8.36
CA VAL A 65 7.84 9.38 -9.34
C VAL A 65 7.56 7.88 -9.38
N TYR A 66 7.45 7.25 -8.21
CA TYR A 66 7.13 5.84 -8.14
C TYR A 66 5.77 5.53 -8.76
N ALA A 67 4.77 6.35 -8.45
CA ALA A 67 3.42 6.16 -8.96
C ALA A 67 3.36 6.29 -10.49
N GLU A 68 4.16 7.18 -11.07
CA GLU A 68 4.24 7.34 -12.52
C GLU A 68 4.84 6.11 -13.20
N LYS A 69 5.87 5.51 -12.57
CA LYS A 69 6.58 4.38 -13.16
C LYS A 69 5.83 3.07 -13.00
N CYS A 70 5.29 2.84 -11.80
CA CYS A 70 4.68 1.55 -11.46
C CYS A 70 3.16 1.62 -11.39
N GLY A 71 2.64 2.84 -11.22
CA GLY A 71 1.22 3.05 -11.01
C GLY A 71 0.75 2.56 -9.65
N PRO A 72 -0.41 3.01 -9.19
CA PRO A 72 -1.00 2.46 -7.98
C PRO A 72 -1.44 1.03 -8.25
N PRO A 73 -1.44 0.16 -7.22
CA PRO A 73 -1.99 -1.18 -7.40
C PRO A 73 -3.44 -1.05 -7.86
N ALA A 74 -3.77 -1.75 -8.94
CA ALA A 74 -5.12 -1.69 -9.49
C ALA A 74 -6.12 -2.21 -8.47
N PRO A 75 -7.26 -1.53 -8.35
CA PRO A 75 -8.32 -2.02 -7.46
C PRO A 75 -8.90 -3.33 -7.95
#